data_9cb5486dffe9d43c5cf87d4b9676bbe3
#
_entry.id   9cb5486dffe9d43c5cf87d4b9676bbe3
#
_cell.length_a   1.000
_cell.length_b   1.000
_cell.length_c   1.000
_cell.angle_alpha   90.00
_cell.angle_beta   90.00
_cell.angle_gamma   90.00
#
_symmetry.space_group_name_H-M   'P 1'
#
loop_
_entity.id
_entity.type
_entity.pdbx_description
1 polymer ?
#
loop_
_entity_poly.entity_id
_entity_poly.type
_entity_poly.pdbx_seq_one_letter_code
_entity_poly.pdbx_strand_id
1 'polypeptide(L)'
;MRIFDPHIHMTSRTTNDYTAMYDAGVRAVVEPSFWLGQPRTNVGSFADYFDALIGWERFRAAQYGIRHHATIGLNPKEANDPRCREVLDLLPRYLGKDGVVAVGETGYDSMTAAEDEAFAAQLELADRFGLPVLVHTPHRDKAAGTLRTLDVVRESGLAPERVVVDHLNEMTVRAVAESGCWMGFSIYPDTKMDERRFVAILQEYGTERMLANSAADWGHSDPLKTVRTAEAMLAAGFSADDVDQVLWRNPVAFYGQSGRLNLDPVPGFEPDAADVAFAAAGATFEGNSVLRGVRA
;
A
#
# COMPACT_ATOMS: atom_id res chain seq x y z
N MET A 1 1.04 20.64 1.64
CA MET A 1 1.50 19.41 2.37
C MET A 1 1.60 18.30 1.36
N ARG A 2 2.65 17.49 1.39
CA ARG A 2 2.77 16.30 0.54
C ARG A 2 2.33 15.07 1.33
N ILE A 3 1.66 14.14 0.64
CA ILE A 3 1.12 12.91 1.22
C ILE A 3 1.59 11.71 0.40
N PHE A 4 1.93 10.64 1.08
CA PHE A 4 2.22 9.33 0.53
C PHE A 4 1.17 8.34 1.07
N ASP A 5 0.32 7.79 0.20
CA ASP A 5 -0.59 6.70 0.59
C ASP A 5 0.13 5.35 0.46
N PRO A 6 0.48 4.70 1.57
CA PRO A 6 1.31 3.49 1.53
C PRO A 6 0.56 2.20 1.20
N HIS A 7 -0.76 2.26 0.98
CA HIS A 7 -1.58 1.12 0.59
C HIS A 7 -2.91 1.58 -0.04
N ILE A 8 -3.01 1.46 -1.35
CA ILE A 8 -4.21 1.79 -2.13
C ILE A 8 -4.28 0.91 -3.38
N HIS A 9 -5.49 0.61 -3.88
CA HIS A 9 -5.70 -0.25 -5.05
C HIS A 9 -6.19 0.57 -6.25
N MET A 10 -5.26 1.27 -6.90
CA MET A 10 -5.56 2.21 -7.98
C MET A 10 -6.06 1.55 -9.25
N THR A 11 -5.72 0.28 -9.50
CA THR A 11 -6.32 -0.51 -10.59
C THR A 11 -7.83 -0.62 -10.49
N SER A 12 -8.38 -0.43 -9.30
CA SER A 12 -9.83 -0.42 -9.03
C SER A 12 -10.45 0.97 -9.09
N ARG A 13 -9.66 2.02 -9.34
CA ARG A 13 -10.08 3.41 -9.23
C ARG A 13 -10.11 4.10 -10.60
N THR A 14 -10.76 5.25 -10.65
CA THR A 14 -10.89 6.05 -11.88
C THR A 14 -9.77 7.06 -12.05
N THR A 15 -9.66 7.64 -13.24
CA THR A 15 -8.72 8.73 -13.50
C THR A 15 -9.06 9.99 -12.71
N ASN A 16 -10.34 10.23 -12.40
CA ASN A 16 -10.75 11.34 -11.57
C ASN A 16 -10.23 11.24 -10.14
N ASP A 17 -10.06 10.02 -9.62
CA ASP A 17 -9.46 9.82 -8.31
C ASP A 17 -7.99 10.27 -8.29
N TYR A 18 -7.22 9.96 -9.33
CA TYR A 18 -5.85 10.46 -9.45
C TYR A 18 -5.77 11.99 -9.45
N THR A 19 -6.68 12.64 -10.20
CA THR A 19 -6.79 14.09 -10.22
C THR A 19 -7.06 14.64 -8.82
N ALA A 20 -8.11 14.14 -8.16
CA ALA A 20 -8.49 14.59 -6.83
C ALA A 20 -7.38 14.35 -5.79
N MET A 21 -6.68 13.20 -5.86
CA MET A 21 -5.57 12.89 -4.98
C MET A 21 -4.39 13.85 -5.18
N TYR A 22 -4.00 14.12 -6.44
CA TYR A 22 -2.91 15.04 -6.73
C TYR A 22 -3.24 16.46 -6.24
N ASP A 23 -4.45 16.98 -6.53
CA ASP A 23 -4.91 18.30 -6.10
C ASP A 23 -4.92 18.43 -4.57
N ALA A 24 -5.24 17.33 -3.87
CA ALA A 24 -5.24 17.28 -2.42
C ALA A 24 -3.85 17.06 -1.78
N GLY A 25 -2.78 16.94 -2.59
CA GLY A 25 -1.42 16.84 -2.09
C GLY A 25 -0.81 15.43 -2.07
N VAL A 26 -1.52 14.39 -2.54
CA VAL A 26 -0.92 13.06 -2.69
C VAL A 26 0.12 13.09 -3.82
N ARG A 27 1.33 12.64 -3.55
CA ARG A 27 2.46 12.66 -4.48
C ARG A 27 3.03 11.29 -4.77
N ALA A 28 2.78 10.33 -3.88
CA ALA A 28 3.23 8.95 -4.03
C ALA A 28 2.19 7.98 -3.49
N VAL A 29 2.13 6.80 -4.10
CA VAL A 29 1.29 5.69 -3.65
C VAL A 29 2.07 4.38 -3.74
N VAL A 30 1.71 3.43 -2.86
CA VAL A 30 2.05 2.01 -3.03
C VAL A 30 0.78 1.22 -3.27
N GLU A 31 0.76 0.45 -4.35
CA GLU A 31 -0.33 -0.44 -4.69
C GLU A 31 0.09 -1.90 -4.49
N PRO A 32 -0.45 -2.57 -3.48
CA PRO A 32 -0.21 -4.00 -3.28
C PRO A 32 -0.93 -4.84 -4.33
N SER A 33 -0.30 -5.97 -4.70
CA SER A 33 -1.02 -6.98 -5.46
C SER A 33 -2.22 -7.50 -4.68
N PHE A 34 -3.38 -7.55 -5.35
CA PHE A 34 -4.69 -7.65 -4.74
C PHE A 34 -5.57 -8.68 -5.46
N TRP A 35 -6.45 -9.34 -4.76
CA TRP A 35 -7.27 -10.44 -5.28
C TRP A 35 -8.40 -10.00 -6.25
N LEU A 36 -8.68 -8.72 -6.39
CA LEU A 36 -9.62 -8.09 -7.32
C LEU A 36 -11.09 -8.50 -7.20
N GLY A 37 -11.49 -9.16 -6.12
CA GLY A 37 -12.88 -9.53 -5.88
C GLY A 37 -13.36 -10.79 -6.62
N GLN A 38 -12.49 -11.41 -7.45
CA GLN A 38 -12.80 -12.69 -8.09
C GLN A 38 -11.53 -13.55 -8.20
N PRO A 39 -11.67 -14.89 -8.06
CA PRO A 39 -10.51 -15.78 -8.10
C PRO A 39 -9.82 -15.76 -9.46
N ARG A 40 -8.49 -15.69 -9.44
CA ARG A 40 -7.67 -16.06 -10.59
C ARG A 40 -7.59 -17.57 -10.66
N THR A 41 -7.46 -18.12 -11.88
CA THR A 41 -7.56 -19.55 -12.09
C THR A 41 -6.30 -20.21 -12.63
N ASN A 42 -5.25 -19.40 -12.90
CA ASN A 42 -3.99 -19.89 -13.42
C ASN A 42 -2.88 -18.85 -13.25
N VAL A 43 -1.64 -19.30 -13.30
CA VAL A 43 -0.43 -18.46 -13.12
C VAL A 43 -0.33 -17.35 -14.17
N GLY A 44 -0.79 -17.59 -15.41
CA GLY A 44 -0.78 -16.60 -16.48
C GLY A 44 -1.59 -15.35 -16.12
N SER A 45 -2.75 -15.51 -15.46
CA SER A 45 -3.57 -14.38 -15.03
C SER A 45 -2.90 -13.52 -13.93
N PHE A 46 -2.03 -14.12 -13.11
CA PHE A 46 -1.20 -13.34 -12.17
C PHE A 46 -0.07 -12.62 -12.91
N ALA A 47 0.57 -13.26 -13.88
CA ALA A 47 1.62 -12.62 -14.67
C ALA A 47 1.09 -11.39 -15.40
N ASP A 48 -0.05 -11.49 -16.09
CA ASP A 48 -0.72 -10.38 -16.76
C ASP A 48 -1.07 -9.25 -15.78
N TYR A 49 -1.57 -9.60 -14.59
CA TYR A 49 -1.90 -8.64 -13.56
C TYR A 49 -0.65 -7.93 -13.01
N PHE A 50 0.42 -8.67 -12.69
CA PHE A 50 1.66 -8.08 -12.20
C PHE A 50 2.31 -7.17 -13.26
N ASP A 51 2.31 -7.58 -14.53
CA ASP A 51 2.81 -6.75 -15.62
C ASP A 51 1.98 -5.47 -15.79
N ALA A 52 0.65 -5.55 -15.65
CA ALA A 52 -0.22 -4.38 -15.66
C ALA A 52 0.06 -3.46 -14.47
N LEU A 53 0.22 -4.01 -13.26
CA LEU A 53 0.44 -3.26 -12.05
C LEU A 53 1.77 -2.48 -12.08
N ILE A 54 2.87 -3.14 -12.43
CA ILE A 54 4.20 -2.52 -12.42
C ILE A 54 4.51 -1.69 -13.68
N GLY A 55 3.78 -1.90 -14.76
CA GLY A 55 3.95 -1.20 -16.02
C GLY A 55 2.87 -0.16 -16.27
N TRP A 56 1.68 -0.63 -16.58
CA TRP A 56 0.59 0.24 -17.03
C TRP A 56 0.08 1.18 -15.93
N GLU A 57 -0.10 0.69 -14.70
CA GLU A 57 -0.61 1.52 -13.61
C GLU A 57 0.40 2.60 -13.20
N ARG A 58 1.69 2.28 -13.16
CA ARG A 58 2.76 3.28 -12.98
C ARG A 58 2.72 4.36 -14.05
N PHE A 59 2.54 3.96 -15.30
CA PHE A 59 2.41 4.90 -16.41
C PHE A 59 1.17 5.78 -16.24
N ARG A 60 0.03 5.18 -15.90
CA ARG A 60 -1.22 5.91 -15.66
C ARG A 60 -1.07 6.93 -14.53
N ALA A 61 -0.54 6.55 -13.39
CA ALA A 61 -0.31 7.44 -12.25
C ALA A 61 0.59 8.62 -12.60
N ALA A 62 1.66 8.37 -13.36
CA ALA A 62 2.59 9.41 -13.80
C ALA A 62 1.92 10.47 -14.69
N GLN A 63 0.86 10.12 -15.44
CA GLN A 63 0.08 11.09 -16.22
C GLN A 63 -0.64 12.12 -15.34
N TYR A 64 -0.76 11.86 -14.04
CA TYR A 64 -1.43 12.70 -13.03
C TYR A 64 -0.45 13.21 -11.97
N GLY A 65 0.86 13.10 -12.19
CA GLY A 65 1.87 13.64 -11.28
C GLY A 65 2.11 12.81 -10.03
N ILE A 66 1.57 11.58 -9.96
CA ILE A 66 1.71 10.69 -8.80
C ILE A 66 2.74 9.60 -9.08
N ARG A 67 3.71 9.43 -8.17
CA ARG A 67 4.64 8.31 -8.19
C ARG A 67 3.93 7.06 -7.67
N HIS A 68 3.87 6.06 -8.51
CA HIS A 68 3.27 4.77 -8.19
C HIS A 68 4.34 3.70 -8.05
N HIS A 69 4.26 2.96 -6.95
CA HIS A 69 5.08 1.78 -6.68
C HIS A 69 4.17 0.61 -6.36
N ALA A 70 4.67 -0.60 -6.51
CA ALA A 70 3.90 -1.81 -6.27
C ALA A 70 4.55 -2.68 -5.19
N THR A 71 3.74 -3.46 -4.50
CA THR A 71 4.20 -4.67 -3.82
C THR A 71 3.68 -5.89 -4.56
N ILE A 72 4.49 -6.94 -4.65
CA ILE A 72 4.15 -8.15 -5.38
C ILE A 72 4.12 -9.33 -4.41
N GLY A 73 3.02 -10.07 -4.43
CA GLY A 73 2.81 -11.22 -3.57
C GLY A 73 1.60 -12.05 -3.96
N LEU A 74 1.44 -13.18 -3.31
CA LEU A 74 0.23 -14.00 -3.33
C LEU A 74 -0.65 -13.58 -2.14
N ASN A 75 -1.77 -12.95 -2.44
CA ASN A 75 -2.72 -12.47 -1.43
C ASN A 75 -3.30 -13.66 -0.65
N PRO A 76 -3.50 -13.55 0.68
CA PRO A 76 -4.00 -14.67 1.50
C PRO A 76 -5.37 -15.18 1.03
N LYS A 77 -6.22 -14.34 0.47
CA LYS A 77 -7.50 -14.79 -0.10
C LYS A 77 -7.34 -15.77 -1.28
N GLU A 78 -6.23 -15.71 -1.99
CA GLU A 78 -5.91 -16.57 -3.13
C GLU A 78 -5.02 -17.75 -2.74
N ALA A 79 -4.29 -17.67 -1.63
CA ALA A 79 -3.40 -18.73 -1.15
C ALA A 79 -4.11 -20.06 -0.86
N ASN A 80 -5.41 -20.00 -0.56
CA ASN A 80 -6.25 -21.18 -0.31
C ASN A 80 -6.66 -21.94 -1.59
N ASP A 81 -6.46 -21.34 -2.76
CA ASP A 81 -6.76 -22.01 -4.03
C ASP A 81 -5.52 -22.78 -4.51
N PRO A 82 -5.56 -24.13 -4.59
CA PRO A 82 -4.40 -24.91 -5.02
C PRO A 82 -3.90 -24.57 -6.43
N ARG A 83 -4.74 -23.96 -7.28
CA ARG A 83 -4.36 -23.48 -8.62
C ARG A 83 -3.42 -22.26 -8.56
N CYS A 84 -3.40 -21.56 -7.42
CA CYS A 84 -2.57 -20.38 -7.23
C CYS A 84 -1.20 -20.70 -6.59
N ARG A 85 -0.96 -21.94 -6.15
CA ARG A 85 0.29 -22.32 -5.46
C ARG A 85 1.55 -22.05 -6.31
N GLU A 86 1.48 -22.33 -7.61
CA GLU A 86 2.59 -22.10 -8.55
C GLU A 86 2.95 -20.61 -8.71
N VAL A 87 2.11 -19.70 -8.22
CA VAL A 87 2.41 -18.26 -8.22
C VAL A 87 3.64 -17.94 -7.37
N LEU A 88 3.89 -18.71 -6.31
CA LEU A 88 5.09 -18.55 -5.48
C LEU A 88 6.38 -18.71 -6.31
N ASP A 89 6.38 -19.62 -7.29
CA ASP A 89 7.51 -19.82 -8.20
C ASP A 89 7.63 -18.69 -9.26
N LEU A 90 6.54 -17.98 -9.51
CA LEU A 90 6.51 -16.82 -10.40
C LEU A 90 7.06 -15.54 -9.75
N LEU A 91 6.85 -15.36 -8.42
CA LEU A 91 7.20 -14.13 -7.71
C LEU A 91 8.65 -13.67 -7.93
N PRO A 92 9.68 -14.54 -7.92
CA PRO A 92 11.08 -14.13 -8.16
C PRO A 92 11.30 -13.37 -9.45
N ARG A 93 10.51 -13.62 -10.48
CA ARG A 93 10.58 -12.91 -11.77
C ARG A 93 10.22 -11.43 -11.62
N TYR A 94 9.35 -11.10 -10.68
CA TYR A 94 8.81 -9.76 -10.47
C TYR A 94 9.49 -8.99 -9.33
N LEU A 95 9.91 -9.68 -8.28
CA LEU A 95 10.50 -9.04 -7.09
C LEU A 95 11.80 -8.28 -7.37
N GLY A 96 12.48 -8.57 -8.48
CA GLY A 96 13.67 -7.85 -8.94
C GLY A 96 13.39 -6.64 -9.82
N LYS A 97 12.13 -6.39 -10.21
CA LYS A 97 11.80 -5.35 -11.18
C LYS A 97 11.75 -3.94 -10.55
N ASP A 98 12.04 -2.95 -11.39
CA ASP A 98 11.91 -1.54 -11.01
C ASP A 98 10.47 -1.21 -10.62
N GLY A 99 10.31 -0.38 -9.59
CA GLY A 99 9.01 0.01 -9.02
C GLY A 99 8.39 -1.00 -8.07
N VAL A 100 9.00 -2.18 -7.86
CA VAL A 100 8.59 -3.12 -6.82
C VAL A 100 9.37 -2.81 -5.55
N VAL A 101 8.67 -2.35 -4.52
CA VAL A 101 9.26 -1.83 -3.27
C VAL A 101 9.05 -2.73 -2.06
N ALA A 102 8.22 -3.77 -2.14
CA ALA A 102 8.02 -4.74 -1.07
C ALA A 102 7.44 -6.05 -1.62
N VAL A 103 7.47 -7.09 -0.79
CA VAL A 103 6.65 -8.30 -0.96
C VAL A 103 5.30 -8.07 -0.29
N GLY A 104 4.21 -8.40 -0.94
CA GLY A 104 2.85 -8.28 -0.38
C GLY A 104 1.77 -7.97 -1.43
N GLU A 105 0.54 -8.03 -1.03
CA GLU A 105 -0.03 -8.37 0.28
C GLU A 105 0.12 -9.87 0.55
N THR A 106 0.66 -10.24 1.70
CA THR A 106 0.74 -11.61 2.19
C THR A 106 0.19 -11.69 3.62
N GLY A 107 0.11 -12.85 4.22
CA GLY A 107 -0.37 -13.03 5.59
C GLY A 107 -1.65 -13.85 5.68
N TYR A 108 -2.68 -13.37 6.40
CA TYR A 108 -3.86 -14.16 6.74
C TYR A 108 -5.19 -13.50 6.37
N ASP A 109 -6.11 -14.31 5.83
CA ASP A 109 -7.54 -14.02 5.72
C ASP A 109 -8.38 -15.00 6.55
N SER A 110 -8.07 -16.29 6.49
CA SER A 110 -8.81 -17.40 7.13
C SER A 110 -7.96 -18.26 8.08
N MET A 111 -6.68 -17.95 8.21
CA MET A 111 -5.71 -18.64 9.09
C MET A 111 -5.59 -20.14 8.81
N THR A 112 -5.46 -20.50 7.53
CA THR A 112 -5.31 -21.89 7.09
C THR A 112 -3.85 -22.30 6.96
N ALA A 113 -3.60 -23.62 6.89
CA ALA A 113 -2.26 -24.15 6.63
C ALA A 113 -1.70 -23.68 5.27
N ALA A 114 -2.55 -23.51 4.24
CA ALA A 114 -2.13 -23.01 2.95
C ALA A 114 -1.66 -21.54 3.02
N GLU A 115 -2.32 -20.72 3.83
CA GLU A 115 -1.88 -19.34 4.11
C GLU A 115 -0.59 -19.33 4.92
N ASP A 116 -0.41 -20.22 5.92
CA ASP A 116 0.86 -20.37 6.65
C ASP A 116 2.03 -20.68 5.70
N GLU A 117 1.86 -21.67 4.81
CA GLU A 117 2.87 -22.07 3.83
C GLU A 117 3.20 -20.90 2.87
N ALA A 118 2.19 -20.25 2.33
CA ALA A 118 2.35 -19.14 1.40
C ALA A 118 3.01 -17.93 2.06
N PHE A 119 2.65 -17.63 3.31
CA PHE A 119 3.23 -16.53 4.06
C PHE A 119 4.71 -16.77 4.36
N ALA A 120 5.06 -17.95 4.91
CA ALA A 120 6.45 -18.31 5.20
C ALA A 120 7.32 -18.25 3.93
N ALA A 121 6.87 -18.82 2.82
CA ALA A 121 7.59 -18.77 1.54
C ALA A 121 7.83 -17.32 1.05
N GLN A 122 6.87 -16.42 1.26
CA GLN A 122 7.02 -15.02 0.85
C GLN A 122 7.94 -14.22 1.77
N LEU A 123 8.03 -14.56 3.07
CA LEU A 123 9.05 -13.99 3.96
C LEU A 123 10.47 -14.41 3.54
N GLU A 124 10.67 -15.68 3.15
CA GLU A 124 11.96 -16.16 2.61
C GLU A 124 12.32 -15.42 1.31
N LEU A 125 11.34 -15.19 0.42
CA LEU A 125 11.56 -14.39 -0.78
C LEU A 125 11.93 -12.95 -0.45
N ALA A 126 11.27 -12.33 0.51
CA ALA A 126 11.57 -10.98 0.94
C ALA A 126 13.01 -10.85 1.45
N ASP A 127 13.45 -11.80 2.26
CA ASP A 127 14.84 -11.83 2.74
C ASP A 127 15.84 -11.98 1.58
N ARG A 128 15.61 -12.94 0.69
CA ARG A 128 16.45 -13.19 -0.48
C ARG A 128 16.59 -12.00 -1.42
N PHE A 129 15.52 -11.22 -1.61
CA PHE A 129 15.51 -10.05 -2.50
C PHE A 129 15.82 -8.73 -1.78
N GLY A 130 16.05 -8.75 -0.47
CA GLY A 130 16.32 -7.55 0.32
C GLY A 130 15.13 -6.60 0.42
N LEU A 131 13.89 -7.11 0.33
CA LEU A 131 12.66 -6.30 0.32
C LEU A 131 11.98 -6.29 1.69
N PRO A 132 11.31 -5.20 2.08
CA PRO A 132 10.37 -5.20 3.19
C PRO A 132 9.09 -5.97 2.81
N VAL A 133 8.23 -6.23 3.80
CA VAL A 133 7.00 -7.02 3.64
C VAL A 133 5.78 -6.27 4.13
N LEU A 134 4.73 -6.25 3.32
CA LEU A 134 3.40 -5.75 3.69
C LEU A 134 2.48 -6.93 4.02
N VAL A 135 2.06 -7.00 5.29
CA VAL A 135 1.27 -8.12 5.80
C VAL A 135 -0.18 -7.74 6.04
N HIS A 136 -1.08 -8.48 5.41
CA HIS A 136 -2.50 -8.44 5.64
C HIS A 136 -2.89 -9.22 6.90
N THR A 137 -3.71 -8.63 7.77
CA THR A 137 -4.29 -9.30 8.93
C THR A 137 -5.78 -9.58 8.74
N PRO A 138 -6.31 -10.74 9.22
CA PRO A 138 -7.68 -11.13 8.95
C PRO A 138 -8.70 -10.19 9.58
N HIS A 139 -9.89 -10.10 8.98
CA HIS A 139 -11.02 -9.38 9.58
C HIS A 139 -11.65 -10.15 10.72
N ARG A 140 -11.75 -11.48 10.58
CA ARG A 140 -12.23 -12.39 11.63
C ARG A 140 -11.07 -12.77 12.54
N ASP A 141 -11.34 -12.97 13.82
CA ASP A 141 -10.34 -13.36 14.81
C ASP A 141 -9.05 -12.52 14.74
N LYS A 142 -9.23 -11.21 14.53
CA LYS A 142 -8.15 -10.27 14.25
C LYS A 142 -7.01 -10.35 15.26
N ALA A 143 -7.32 -10.45 16.56
CA ALA A 143 -6.30 -10.53 17.59
C ALA A 143 -5.46 -11.83 17.45
N ALA A 144 -6.10 -12.98 17.26
CA ALA A 144 -5.41 -14.24 17.07
C ALA A 144 -4.59 -14.25 15.76
N GLY A 145 -5.16 -13.72 14.67
CA GLY A 145 -4.45 -13.60 13.40
C GLY A 145 -3.26 -12.67 13.46
N THR A 146 -3.35 -11.56 14.18
CA THR A 146 -2.20 -10.67 14.40
C THR A 146 -1.11 -11.35 15.22
N LEU A 147 -1.45 -12.06 16.29
CA LEU A 147 -0.47 -12.80 17.08
C LEU A 147 0.20 -13.89 16.25
N ARG A 148 -0.56 -14.66 15.45
CA ARG A 148 0.02 -15.66 14.55
C ARG A 148 0.93 -15.02 13.50
N THR A 149 0.57 -13.87 12.97
CA THR A 149 1.46 -13.09 12.08
C THR A 149 2.80 -12.80 12.73
N LEU A 150 2.80 -12.30 13.97
CA LEU A 150 4.03 -12.01 14.70
C LEU A 150 4.86 -13.26 15.00
N ASP A 151 4.20 -14.39 15.28
CA ASP A 151 4.87 -15.67 15.46
C ASP A 151 5.59 -16.12 14.18
N VAL A 152 4.92 -16.06 13.03
CA VAL A 152 5.52 -16.44 11.73
C VAL A 152 6.67 -15.51 11.35
N VAL A 153 6.54 -14.21 11.58
CA VAL A 153 7.63 -13.24 11.36
C VAL A 153 8.84 -13.61 12.23
N ARG A 154 8.63 -13.91 13.50
CA ARG A 154 9.72 -14.33 14.41
C ARG A 154 10.34 -15.67 13.98
N GLU A 155 9.51 -16.64 13.58
CA GLU A 155 9.94 -17.97 13.11
C GLU A 155 10.77 -17.88 11.83
N SER A 156 10.48 -16.93 10.95
CA SER A 156 11.21 -16.71 9.69
C SER A 156 12.62 -16.14 9.88
N GLY A 157 12.88 -15.48 11.01
CA GLY A 157 14.12 -14.78 11.27
C GLY A 157 14.29 -13.45 10.52
N LEU A 158 13.28 -13.01 9.76
CA LEU A 158 13.29 -11.70 9.12
C LEU A 158 13.25 -10.60 10.19
N ALA A 159 14.09 -9.59 10.05
CA ALA A 159 14.13 -8.47 10.99
C ALA A 159 12.76 -7.76 11.05
N PRO A 160 12.17 -7.57 12.25
CA PRO A 160 10.81 -7.02 12.39
C PRO A 160 10.66 -5.62 11.78
N GLU A 161 11.73 -4.82 11.75
CA GLU A 161 11.76 -3.49 11.11
C GLU A 161 11.51 -3.55 9.59
N ARG A 162 11.62 -4.72 8.99
CA ARG A 162 11.32 -4.96 7.58
C ARG A 162 9.88 -5.37 7.32
N VAL A 163 9.06 -5.45 8.35
CA VAL A 163 7.67 -5.91 8.24
C VAL A 163 6.72 -4.81 8.70
N VAL A 164 5.73 -4.47 7.88
CA VAL A 164 4.55 -3.73 8.31
C VAL A 164 3.36 -4.67 8.44
N VAL A 165 2.77 -4.67 9.63
CA VAL A 165 1.53 -5.41 9.91
C VAL A 165 0.37 -4.46 9.70
N ASP A 166 -0.43 -4.69 8.65
CA ASP A 166 -1.49 -3.76 8.24
C ASP A 166 -2.88 -4.14 8.76
N HIS A 167 -3.80 -3.21 8.59
CA HIS A 167 -5.19 -3.30 9.05
C HIS A 167 -5.34 -3.44 10.56
N LEU A 168 -4.45 -2.83 11.33
CA LEU A 168 -4.50 -2.85 12.80
C LEU A 168 -5.67 -2.03 13.36
N ASN A 169 -5.96 -2.26 14.62
CA ASN A 169 -6.92 -1.50 15.41
C ASN A 169 -6.49 -1.47 16.90
N GLU A 170 -7.32 -0.90 17.76
CA GLU A 170 -7.05 -0.72 19.19
C GLU A 170 -6.75 -2.04 19.93
N MET A 171 -7.27 -3.18 19.43
CA MET A 171 -7.04 -4.49 20.06
C MET A 171 -5.68 -5.08 19.70
N THR A 172 -5.08 -4.65 18.59
CA THR A 172 -3.91 -5.32 18.00
C THR A 172 -2.65 -4.45 17.99
N VAL A 173 -2.78 -3.13 18.08
CA VAL A 173 -1.66 -2.19 18.01
C VAL A 173 -0.58 -2.47 19.06
N ARG A 174 -0.95 -2.77 20.30
CA ARG A 174 0.00 -3.02 21.39
C ARG A 174 0.96 -4.16 21.06
N ALA A 175 0.42 -5.31 20.63
CA ALA A 175 1.24 -6.47 20.32
C ALA A 175 2.26 -6.18 19.19
N VAL A 176 1.84 -5.42 18.18
CA VAL A 176 2.71 -5.05 17.07
C VAL A 176 3.74 -4.00 17.48
N ALA A 177 3.36 -3.01 18.29
CA ALA A 177 4.30 -2.02 18.83
C ALA A 177 5.43 -2.68 19.65
N GLU A 178 5.10 -3.70 20.46
CA GLU A 178 6.07 -4.45 21.27
C GLU A 178 6.96 -5.39 20.43
N SER A 179 6.55 -5.74 19.20
CA SER A 179 7.29 -6.66 18.33
C SER A 179 8.46 -6.01 17.57
N GLY A 180 8.46 -4.69 17.44
CA GLY A 180 9.40 -3.95 16.57
C GLY A 180 8.98 -3.84 15.11
N CYS A 181 7.88 -4.45 14.69
CA CYS A 181 7.29 -4.26 13.36
C CYS A 181 6.71 -2.85 13.19
N TRP A 182 6.50 -2.44 11.95
CA TRP A 182 5.74 -1.24 11.61
C TRP A 182 4.24 -1.49 11.74
N MET A 183 3.51 -0.46 12.08
CA MET A 183 2.08 -0.51 12.38
C MET A 183 1.29 0.18 11.26
N GLY A 184 0.53 -0.61 10.48
CA GLY A 184 -0.30 -0.14 9.39
C GLY A 184 -1.78 -0.02 9.78
N PHE A 185 -2.41 1.08 9.39
CA PHE A 185 -3.81 1.37 9.71
C PHE A 185 -4.55 1.80 8.46
N SER A 186 -5.57 1.04 8.09
CA SER A 186 -6.43 1.38 6.96
C SER A 186 -7.63 2.21 7.43
N ILE A 187 -7.67 3.43 6.93
CA ILE A 187 -8.79 4.34 7.18
C ILE A 187 -9.85 4.07 6.13
N TYR A 188 -10.72 3.10 6.44
CA TYR A 188 -11.67 2.55 5.49
C TYR A 188 -13.08 2.54 6.11
N PRO A 189 -14.09 3.15 5.48
CA PRO A 189 -15.43 3.25 6.05
C PRO A 189 -16.04 1.89 6.38
N ASP A 190 -16.83 1.85 7.42
CA ASP A 190 -17.71 0.77 7.84
C ASP A 190 -17.03 -0.55 8.26
N THR A 191 -15.88 -0.90 7.70
CA THR A 191 -15.27 -2.23 7.90
C THR A 191 -13.96 -2.25 8.65
N LYS A 192 -13.23 -1.13 8.72
CA LYS A 192 -11.91 -1.06 9.39
C LYS A 192 -11.88 0.04 10.44
N MET A 193 -11.36 1.22 10.11
CA MET A 193 -11.13 2.31 11.06
C MET A 193 -11.51 3.65 10.46
N ASP A 194 -11.98 4.58 11.29
CA ASP A 194 -12.13 5.99 10.94
C ASP A 194 -10.93 6.83 11.43
N GLU A 195 -10.85 8.07 10.96
CA GLU A 195 -9.77 9.01 11.29
C GLU A 195 -9.70 9.32 12.79
N ARG A 196 -10.85 9.42 13.46
CA ARG A 196 -10.93 9.73 14.90
C ARG A 196 -10.32 8.61 15.74
N ARG A 197 -10.61 7.36 15.41
CA ARG A 197 -10.04 6.19 16.10
C ARG A 197 -8.53 6.10 15.89
N PHE A 198 -8.07 6.36 14.67
CA PHE A 198 -6.63 6.40 14.39
C PHE A 198 -5.93 7.53 15.17
N VAL A 199 -6.51 8.73 15.20
CA VAL A 199 -6.00 9.86 16.00
C VAL A 199 -5.88 9.49 17.48
N ALA A 200 -6.85 8.78 18.05
CA ALA A 200 -6.78 8.32 19.44
C ALA A 200 -5.61 7.33 19.65
N ILE A 201 -5.34 6.44 18.69
CA ILE A 201 -4.18 5.55 18.73
C ILE A 201 -2.87 6.36 18.68
N LEU A 202 -2.78 7.37 17.80
CA LEU A 202 -1.60 8.24 17.73
C LEU A 202 -1.35 9.01 19.05
N GLN A 203 -2.41 9.43 19.74
CA GLN A 203 -2.31 10.09 21.06
C GLN A 203 -1.76 9.16 22.13
N GLU A 204 -2.05 7.87 22.05
CA GLU A 204 -1.60 6.87 23.01
C GLU A 204 -0.19 6.32 22.69
N TYR A 205 0.10 6.04 21.43
CA TYR A 205 1.31 5.32 21.00
C TYR A 205 2.35 6.21 20.31
N GLY A 206 2.02 7.47 20.01
CA GLY A 206 2.90 8.37 19.24
C GLY A 206 2.81 8.14 17.73
N THR A 207 3.69 8.81 17.00
CA THR A 207 3.70 8.83 15.52
C THR A 207 4.77 7.94 14.90
N GLU A 208 5.70 7.43 15.70
CA GLU A 208 6.84 6.66 15.20
C GLU A 208 6.39 5.29 14.67
N ARG A 209 6.85 4.91 13.47
CA ARG A 209 6.51 3.65 12.79
C ARG A 209 5.01 3.44 12.53
N MET A 210 4.20 4.49 12.57
CA MET A 210 2.78 4.46 12.22
C MET A 210 2.59 4.82 10.76
N LEU A 211 1.86 3.99 10.02
CA LEU A 211 1.47 4.23 8.63
C LEU A 211 -0.05 4.29 8.53
N ALA A 212 -0.59 5.41 8.07
CA ALA A 212 -2.00 5.50 7.71
C ALA A 212 -2.17 5.34 6.21
N ASN A 213 -3.13 4.54 5.79
CA ASN A 213 -3.43 4.30 4.39
C ASN A 213 -4.94 4.33 4.13
N SER A 214 -5.33 4.54 2.87
CA SER A 214 -6.73 4.50 2.48
C SER A 214 -7.24 3.08 2.25
N ALA A 215 -6.37 2.17 1.83
CA ALA A 215 -6.73 0.86 1.27
C ALA A 215 -7.89 0.96 0.27
N ALA A 216 -8.07 2.13 -0.38
CA ALA A 216 -9.20 2.39 -1.25
C ALA A 216 -9.14 1.46 -2.47
N ASP A 217 -10.24 0.76 -2.69
CA ASP A 217 -10.41 -0.25 -3.71
C ASP A 217 -11.72 -0.05 -4.49
N TRP A 218 -12.23 -1.10 -5.13
CA TRP A 218 -13.51 -1.10 -5.83
C TRP A 218 -14.73 -1.07 -4.90
N GLY A 219 -14.55 -1.27 -3.59
CA GLY A 219 -15.61 -1.22 -2.59
C GLY A 219 -16.02 0.22 -2.25
N HIS A 220 -16.88 0.35 -1.25
CA HIS A 220 -17.31 1.64 -0.71
C HIS A 220 -16.18 2.27 0.08
N SER A 221 -15.25 2.89 -0.61
CA SER A 221 -14.00 3.44 -0.11
C SER A 221 -13.71 4.83 -0.65
N ASP A 222 -12.73 5.52 -0.07
CA ASP A 222 -12.42 6.91 -0.39
C ASP A 222 -10.90 7.09 -0.53
N PRO A 223 -10.38 7.42 -1.73
CA PRO A 223 -8.96 7.60 -1.98
C PRO A 223 -8.35 8.84 -1.30
N LEU A 224 -9.17 9.72 -0.72
CA LEU A 224 -8.74 10.90 0.02
C LEU A 224 -8.64 10.66 1.53
N LYS A 225 -8.72 9.42 2.00
CA LYS A 225 -8.68 9.11 3.44
C LYS A 225 -7.39 9.53 4.12
N THR A 226 -6.25 9.42 3.45
CA THR A 226 -4.97 9.94 4.00
C THR A 226 -4.97 11.47 4.13
N VAL A 227 -5.62 12.18 3.22
CA VAL A 227 -5.81 13.64 3.29
C VAL A 227 -6.70 14.00 4.48
N ARG A 228 -7.84 13.33 4.64
CA ARG A 228 -8.75 13.55 5.76
C ARG A 228 -8.12 13.15 7.09
N THR A 229 -7.23 12.17 7.09
CA THR A 229 -6.43 11.81 8.29
C THR A 229 -5.51 12.95 8.68
N ALA A 230 -4.86 13.61 7.73
CA ALA A 230 -4.05 14.80 8.00
C ALA A 230 -4.89 15.93 8.64
N GLU A 231 -6.06 16.21 8.09
CA GLU A 231 -7.00 17.20 8.62
C GLU A 231 -7.44 16.84 10.04
N ALA A 232 -7.76 15.58 10.30
CA ALA A 232 -8.17 15.10 11.61
C ALA A 232 -7.03 15.18 12.64
N MET A 233 -5.78 14.87 12.26
CA MET A 233 -4.61 15.02 13.11
C MET A 233 -4.40 16.49 13.50
N LEU A 234 -4.41 17.41 12.53
CA LEU A 234 -4.28 18.84 12.79
C LEU A 234 -5.39 19.38 13.70
N ALA A 235 -6.63 18.97 13.45
CA ALA A 235 -7.79 19.34 14.29
C ALA A 235 -7.68 18.81 15.72
N ALA A 236 -6.99 17.70 15.93
CA ALA A 236 -6.72 17.11 17.23
C ALA A 236 -5.48 17.67 17.94
N GLY A 237 -4.79 18.65 17.33
CA GLY A 237 -3.66 19.36 17.92
C GLY A 237 -2.27 18.77 17.61
N PHE A 238 -2.17 17.79 16.70
CA PHE A 238 -0.89 17.35 16.20
C PHE A 238 -0.22 18.45 15.36
N SER A 239 1.10 18.54 15.44
CA SER A 239 1.87 19.50 14.65
C SER A 239 1.91 19.10 13.17
N ALA A 240 2.24 20.04 12.30
CA ALA A 240 2.50 19.73 10.88
C ALA A 240 3.67 18.74 10.70
N ASP A 241 4.62 18.72 11.64
CA ASP A 241 5.74 17.78 11.65
C ASP A 241 5.29 16.35 12.00
N ASP A 242 4.35 16.20 12.93
CA ASP A 242 3.72 14.90 13.25
C ASP A 242 2.94 14.35 12.06
N VAL A 243 2.21 15.22 11.36
CA VAL A 243 1.47 14.84 10.16
C VAL A 243 2.42 14.40 9.04
N ASP A 244 3.50 15.16 8.80
CA ASP A 244 4.55 14.76 7.84
C ASP A 244 5.23 13.46 8.27
N GLN A 245 5.42 13.22 9.58
CA GLN A 245 5.98 11.97 10.08
C GLN A 245 5.12 10.78 9.67
N VAL A 246 3.82 10.82 9.93
CA VAL A 246 2.89 9.69 9.68
C VAL A 246 2.62 9.50 8.19
N LEU A 247 2.38 10.59 7.45
CA LEU A 247 1.86 10.53 6.09
C LEU A 247 2.92 10.71 4.99
N TRP A 248 4.18 10.92 5.39
CA TRP A 248 5.28 11.00 4.43
C TRP A 248 6.55 10.28 4.92
N ARG A 249 7.14 10.71 6.04
CA ARG A 249 8.45 10.19 6.46
C ARG A 249 8.42 8.71 6.81
N ASN A 250 7.39 8.24 7.51
CA ASN A 250 7.25 6.83 7.85
C ASN A 250 7.09 5.93 6.62
N PRO A 251 6.15 6.21 5.66
CA PRO A 251 6.09 5.46 4.40
C PRO A 251 7.42 5.46 3.63
N VAL A 252 8.09 6.61 3.55
CA VAL A 252 9.40 6.72 2.90
C VAL A 252 10.45 5.87 3.60
N ALA A 253 10.52 5.91 4.93
CA ALA A 253 11.46 5.12 5.70
C ALA A 253 11.21 3.61 5.55
N PHE A 254 9.95 3.19 5.55
CA PHE A 254 9.59 1.79 5.40
C PHE A 254 9.89 1.26 4.00
N TYR A 255 9.30 1.84 2.95
CA TYR A 255 9.49 1.35 1.58
C TYR A 255 10.86 1.69 0.99
N GLY A 256 11.52 2.72 1.51
CA GLY A 256 12.90 3.09 1.17
C GLY A 256 13.92 1.99 1.47
N GLN A 257 13.62 1.07 2.38
CA GLN A 257 14.46 -0.10 2.68
C GLN A 257 14.69 -0.99 1.45
N SER A 258 13.79 -0.94 0.46
CA SER A 258 13.95 -1.66 -0.81
C SER A 258 15.14 -1.16 -1.66
N GLY A 259 15.60 0.07 -1.41
CA GLY A 259 16.56 0.77 -2.29
C GLY A 259 16.00 1.14 -3.67
N ARG A 260 14.67 0.98 -3.89
CA ARG A 260 14.00 1.18 -5.20
C ARG A 260 12.88 2.23 -5.17
N LEU A 261 12.67 2.87 -4.02
CA LEU A 261 11.67 3.91 -3.88
C LEU A 261 12.15 5.18 -4.60
N ASN A 262 11.44 5.59 -5.64
CA ASN A 262 11.71 6.84 -6.36
C ASN A 262 10.61 7.86 -6.06
N LEU A 263 10.96 8.96 -5.43
CA LEU A 263 10.06 10.04 -5.06
C LEU A 263 10.40 11.37 -5.76
N ASP A 264 11.30 11.35 -6.76
CA ASP A 264 11.54 12.54 -7.57
C ASP A 264 10.23 13.00 -8.20
N PRO A 265 9.96 14.30 -8.31
CA PRO A 265 8.76 14.79 -8.98
C PRO A 265 8.59 14.16 -10.36
N VAL A 266 7.36 13.87 -10.74
CA VAL A 266 7.09 13.43 -12.11
C VAL A 266 7.38 14.60 -13.05
N PRO A 267 8.17 14.40 -14.12
CA PRO A 267 8.48 15.49 -15.06
C PRO A 267 7.22 16.19 -15.58
N GLY A 268 7.21 17.52 -15.51
CA GLY A 268 6.06 18.35 -15.83
C GLY A 268 5.06 18.58 -14.69
N PHE A 269 5.38 18.04 -13.50
CA PHE A 269 4.59 18.21 -12.27
C PHE A 269 5.48 18.70 -11.11
N GLU A 270 6.44 19.56 -11.39
CA GLU A 270 7.21 20.24 -10.35
C GLU A 270 6.31 21.21 -9.55
N PRO A 271 6.60 21.45 -8.27
CA PRO A 271 5.72 22.18 -7.36
C PRO A 271 5.24 23.55 -7.85
N ASP A 272 6.08 24.27 -8.61
CA ASP A 272 5.78 25.63 -9.12
C ASP A 272 5.13 25.61 -10.51
N ALA A 273 5.10 24.47 -11.19
CA ALA A 273 4.51 24.31 -12.53
C ALA A 273 3.19 23.53 -12.49
N ALA A 274 2.90 22.86 -11.37
CA ALA A 274 1.80 21.90 -11.26
C ALA A 274 0.43 22.51 -11.54
N ASP A 275 0.14 23.69 -10.99
CA ASP A 275 -1.16 24.35 -11.13
C ASP A 275 -1.44 24.78 -12.56
N VAL A 276 -0.41 25.25 -13.26
CA VAL A 276 -0.55 25.77 -14.64
C VAL A 276 -0.57 24.62 -15.65
N ALA A 277 0.32 23.68 -15.54
CA ALA A 277 0.41 22.54 -16.45
C ALA A 277 -0.80 21.60 -16.31
N PHE A 278 -1.27 21.41 -15.07
CA PHE A 278 -2.40 20.56 -14.79
C PHE A 278 -3.74 21.17 -15.23
N ALA A 279 -3.97 22.42 -14.95
CA ALA A 279 -5.16 23.14 -15.45
C ALA A 279 -5.22 23.13 -16.99
N ALA A 280 -4.08 23.36 -17.65
CA ALA A 280 -3.97 23.27 -19.10
C ALA A 280 -4.18 21.85 -19.63
N ALA A 281 -3.67 20.84 -18.92
CA ALA A 281 -3.86 19.45 -19.27
C ALA A 281 -5.31 18.99 -19.02
N GLY A 282 -5.91 19.38 -17.91
CA GLY A 282 -7.31 19.09 -17.57
C GLY A 282 -8.28 19.60 -18.63
N ALA A 283 -8.07 20.82 -19.09
CA ALA A 283 -8.89 21.43 -20.13
C ALA A 283 -8.86 20.74 -21.49
N THR A 284 -7.89 19.86 -21.73
CA THR A 284 -7.73 19.14 -23.01
C THR A 284 -8.17 17.68 -22.95
N PHE A 285 -8.69 17.24 -21.81
CA PHE A 285 -9.03 15.84 -21.60
C PHE A 285 -10.52 15.55 -21.76
N GLU A 286 -11.02 15.82 -22.92
CA GLU A 286 -12.21 15.14 -23.42
C GLU A 286 -11.74 13.84 -24.11
N GLY A 287 -11.91 12.71 -23.46
CA GLY A 287 -11.69 11.42 -24.09
C GLY A 287 -10.59 10.54 -23.50
N ASN A 288 -9.88 9.84 -24.32
CA ASN A 288 -9.00 8.75 -23.97
C ASN A 288 -7.70 9.20 -23.25
N SER A 289 -7.53 8.86 -22.00
CA SER A 289 -6.35 9.19 -21.19
C SER A 289 -5.02 8.63 -21.76
N VAL A 290 -5.07 7.60 -22.61
CA VAL A 290 -3.90 7.01 -23.27
C VAL A 290 -3.20 8.01 -24.19
N LEU A 291 -3.93 8.98 -24.73
CA LEU A 291 -3.37 9.99 -25.63
C LEU A 291 -2.68 11.16 -24.90
N ARG A 292 -2.65 11.16 -23.59
CA ARG A 292 -2.03 12.23 -22.79
C ARG A 292 -0.53 12.41 -23.05
N GLY A 293 0.19 11.29 -23.22
CA GLY A 293 1.63 11.31 -23.47
C GLY A 293 2.02 11.66 -24.91
N VAL A 294 1.05 11.81 -25.81
CA VAL A 294 1.28 12.08 -27.24
C VAL A 294 0.99 13.55 -27.52
N ARG A 295 1.76 14.45 -26.93
CA ARG A 295 1.87 15.81 -27.46
C ARG A 295 3.16 15.94 -28.23
N ALA A 296 2.98 16.20 -29.52
CA ALA A 296 4.04 16.68 -30.36
C ALA A 296 4.56 18.03 -29.89
#